data_6a43d4bbbb134c6d7a39ec0dda010cf3
#
_entry.id   6a43d4bbbb134c6d7a39ec0dda010cf3
#
_cell.length_a   1.000
_cell.length_b   1.000
_cell.length_c   1.000
_cell.angle_alpha   90.00
_cell.angle_beta   90.00
_cell.angle_gamma   90.00
#
_symmetry.space_group_name_H-M   'P 1'
#
loop_
_entity.id
_entity.type
_entity.pdbx_description
1 polymer ?
#
loop_
_entity_poly.entity_id
_entity_poly.type
_entity_poly.pdbx_seq_one_letter_code
_entity_poly.pdbx_strand_id
1 'polypeptide(L)'
;VITGAYPKKAINWDSILNAARSPNLTESAETIEGHSSNYVTNFDYPVDDEGNRLPNVQISDNLIKLLDAGTGFMMIKKNVIQEMFDKFPETKYNNDLNIDMKFEPFMYALFDCIIDPESRRYLSEDYTFCRRWQQIGGDIWLDPRVALNHVGHYTFRGNVRKMLTGESTSSTYVSPDQRP
;
A
#
# COMPACT_ATOMS: atom_id res chain seq x y z
N VAL A 1 5.76 10.42 -0.78
CA VAL A 1 4.44 9.83 -0.48
C VAL A 1 4.62 8.72 0.54
N ILE A 2 3.75 8.64 1.55
CA ILE A 2 3.79 7.59 2.58
C ILE A 2 2.44 6.89 2.62
N THR A 3 2.45 5.56 2.77
CA THR A 3 1.23 4.74 2.83
C THR A 3 1.26 3.77 4.01
N GLY A 4 0.08 3.38 4.49
CA GLY A 4 -0.12 2.23 5.35
C GLY A 4 -0.74 1.07 4.55
N ALA A 5 -0.29 -0.15 4.80
CA ALA A 5 -0.85 -1.32 4.14
C ALA A 5 -2.08 -1.83 4.91
N TYR A 6 -3.14 -2.11 4.17
CA TYR A 6 -4.34 -2.79 4.68
C TYR A 6 -4.47 -4.18 4.05
N PRO A 7 -5.01 -5.17 4.80
CA PRO A 7 -5.14 -6.52 4.29
C PRO A 7 -6.18 -6.61 3.17
N LYS A 8 -6.00 -7.54 2.26
CA LYS A 8 -7.05 -7.93 1.29
C LYS A 8 -8.25 -8.52 2.04
N LYS A 9 -9.45 -8.39 1.47
CA LYS A 9 -10.66 -9.07 1.98
C LYS A 9 -10.65 -10.56 1.59
N ALA A 10 -9.59 -11.26 2.01
CA ALA A 10 -9.40 -12.69 1.77
C ALA A 10 -8.57 -13.30 2.89
N ILE A 11 -8.83 -14.57 3.21
CA ILE A 11 -8.05 -15.35 4.17
C ILE A 11 -7.08 -16.24 3.39
N ASN A 12 -5.79 -16.14 3.71
CA ASN A 12 -4.74 -16.97 3.12
C ASN A 12 -4.59 -18.28 3.91
N TRP A 13 -5.45 -19.26 3.60
CA TRP A 13 -5.45 -20.55 4.27
C TRP A 13 -4.16 -21.32 4.10
N ASP A 14 -3.50 -21.21 2.93
CA ASP A 14 -2.23 -21.87 2.67
C ASP A 14 -1.11 -21.33 3.57
N SER A 15 -1.06 -20.02 3.76
CA SER A 15 -0.09 -19.40 4.66
C SER A 15 -0.32 -19.82 6.12
N ILE A 16 -1.58 -19.84 6.58
CA ILE A 16 -1.95 -20.35 7.90
C ILE A 16 -1.49 -21.79 8.09
N LEU A 17 -1.79 -22.65 7.12
CA LEU A 17 -1.47 -24.07 7.18
C LEU A 17 0.05 -24.32 7.19
N ASN A 18 0.79 -23.55 6.38
CA ASN A 18 2.24 -23.64 6.35
C ASN A 18 2.87 -23.14 7.66
N ALA A 19 2.37 -22.05 8.21
CA ALA A 19 2.78 -21.57 9.52
C ALA A 19 2.54 -22.65 10.59
N ALA A 20 1.33 -23.18 10.67
CA ALA A 20 0.97 -24.19 11.68
C ALA A 20 1.77 -25.50 11.57
N ARG A 21 2.40 -25.78 10.44
CA ARG A 21 3.27 -26.95 10.22
C ARG A 21 4.75 -26.67 10.45
N SER A 22 5.13 -25.42 10.67
CA SER A 22 6.52 -25.04 10.89
C SER A 22 7.02 -25.59 12.24
N PRO A 23 8.15 -26.31 12.28
CA PRO A 23 8.71 -26.80 13.53
C PRO A 23 9.22 -25.70 14.47
N ASN A 24 9.36 -24.48 13.97
CA ASN A 24 9.80 -23.30 14.73
C ASN A 24 8.64 -22.48 15.29
N LEU A 25 7.43 -23.02 15.22
CA LEU A 25 6.22 -22.33 15.66
C LEU A 25 6.16 -22.31 17.22
N THR A 26 6.70 -21.28 17.84
CA THR A 26 6.44 -20.92 19.26
C THR A 26 5.20 -20.01 19.31
N GLU A 27 4.06 -20.44 18.73
CA GLU A 27 3.10 -19.43 18.29
C GLU A 27 1.83 -19.37 19.11
N SER A 28 1.44 -18.11 19.40
CA SER A 28 0.11 -17.77 19.87
C SER A 28 -0.89 -17.73 18.72
N ALA A 29 -2.19 -17.81 19.01
CA ALA A 29 -3.26 -17.63 18.03
C ALA A 29 -3.14 -16.31 17.26
N GLU A 30 -2.58 -15.26 17.86
CA GLU A 30 -2.34 -13.95 17.24
C GLU A 30 -1.29 -14.00 16.13
N THR A 31 -0.24 -14.81 16.28
CA THR A 31 0.78 -14.99 15.24
C THR A 31 0.18 -15.72 14.05
N ILE A 32 -0.62 -16.75 14.29
CA ILE A 32 -1.36 -17.48 13.24
C ILE A 32 -2.33 -16.55 12.52
N GLU A 33 -3.04 -15.65 13.22
CA GLU A 33 -3.89 -14.63 12.60
C GLU A 33 -3.08 -13.73 11.65
N GLY A 34 -1.85 -13.36 12.01
CA GLY A 34 -0.95 -12.57 11.15
C GLY A 34 -0.66 -13.23 9.81
N HIS A 35 -0.58 -14.56 9.76
CA HIS A 35 -0.41 -15.33 8.52
C HIS A 35 -1.68 -15.40 7.66
N SER A 36 -2.84 -15.01 8.18
CA SER A 36 -4.10 -15.04 7.45
C SER A 36 -4.22 -13.94 6.39
N SER A 37 -3.41 -12.90 6.47
CA SER A 37 -3.57 -11.67 5.68
C SER A 37 -2.59 -11.60 4.52
N ASN A 38 -3.12 -11.27 3.33
CA ASN A 38 -2.33 -10.79 2.20
C ASN A 38 -2.53 -9.28 2.05
N TYR A 39 -1.48 -8.58 1.61
CA TYR A 39 -1.50 -7.12 1.42
C TYR A 39 -1.39 -6.75 -0.05
N VAL A 40 -1.92 -5.58 -0.41
CA VAL A 40 -1.71 -4.98 -1.73
C VAL A 40 -0.47 -4.08 -1.62
N THR A 41 0.70 -4.70 -1.72
CA THR A 41 1.99 -4.01 -1.69
C THR A 41 2.91 -4.58 -2.75
N ASN A 42 3.45 -3.72 -3.60
CA ASN A 42 4.51 -4.07 -4.55
C ASN A 42 5.80 -3.41 -4.06
N PHE A 43 6.68 -4.21 -3.45
CA PHE A 43 7.95 -3.72 -2.96
C PHE A 43 8.90 -3.36 -4.12
N ASP A 44 9.62 -2.26 -3.94
CA ASP A 44 10.74 -1.89 -4.82
C ASP A 44 12.00 -2.64 -4.36
N TYR A 45 12.38 -3.65 -5.13
CA TYR A 45 13.58 -4.43 -4.85
C TYR A 45 14.74 -3.88 -5.65
N PRO A 46 15.90 -3.63 -5.01
CA PRO A 46 17.10 -3.27 -5.76
C PRO A 46 17.47 -4.40 -6.73
N VAL A 47 18.17 -4.03 -7.77
CA VAL A 47 18.77 -4.97 -8.73
C VAL A 47 20.27 -4.90 -8.64
N ASP A 48 20.95 -6.00 -8.92
CA ASP A 48 22.40 -6.05 -9.08
C ASP A 48 22.85 -5.46 -10.43
N ASP A 49 24.16 -5.43 -10.66
CA ASP A 49 24.73 -4.91 -11.91
C ASP A 49 24.36 -5.73 -13.15
N GLU A 50 23.88 -6.96 -12.96
CA GLU A 50 23.41 -7.87 -14.00
C GLU A 50 21.89 -7.75 -14.24
N GLY A 51 21.19 -6.92 -13.44
CA GLY A 51 19.74 -6.70 -13.52
C GLY A 51 18.90 -7.74 -12.75
N ASN A 52 19.51 -8.61 -11.94
CA ASN A 52 18.77 -9.56 -11.12
C ASN A 52 18.24 -8.89 -9.86
N ARG A 53 17.01 -9.24 -9.50
CA ARG A 53 16.36 -8.75 -8.30
C ARG A 53 17.07 -9.25 -7.04
N LEU A 54 17.49 -8.33 -6.18
CA LEU A 54 18.04 -8.67 -4.87
C LEU A 54 16.91 -9.06 -3.88
N PRO A 55 17.20 -9.96 -2.93
CA PRO A 55 16.16 -10.48 -2.03
C PRO A 55 15.66 -9.49 -0.98
N ASN A 56 16.43 -8.43 -0.70
CA ASN A 56 16.13 -7.50 0.37
C ASN A 56 15.43 -6.24 -0.15
N VAL A 57 14.38 -5.82 0.55
CA VAL A 57 13.69 -4.54 0.27
C VAL A 57 14.54 -3.35 0.69
N GLN A 58 14.33 -2.21 0.05
CA GLN A 58 14.97 -0.96 0.42
C GLN A 58 14.28 -0.37 1.66
N ILE A 59 15.08 -0.07 2.70
CA ILE A 59 14.60 0.50 3.96
C ILE A 59 15.36 1.82 4.22
N SER A 60 14.62 2.89 4.53
CA SER A 60 15.14 4.17 5.00
C SER A 60 14.25 4.71 6.11
N ASP A 61 14.83 5.12 7.24
CA ASP A 61 14.10 5.68 8.40
C ASP A 61 12.95 4.80 8.91
N ASN A 62 13.13 3.48 8.88
CA ASN A 62 12.11 2.47 9.20
C ASN A 62 10.91 2.44 8.22
N LEU A 63 11.02 3.08 7.06
CA LEU A 63 10.08 3.01 5.96
C LEU A 63 10.59 2.04 4.89
N ILE A 64 9.68 1.37 4.21
CA ILE A 64 10.00 0.39 3.17
C ILE A 64 9.60 0.96 1.80
N LYS A 65 10.51 0.93 0.84
CA LYS A 65 10.26 1.46 -0.50
C LYS A 65 9.31 0.58 -1.29
N LEU A 66 8.34 1.19 -1.96
CA LEU A 66 7.36 0.52 -2.79
C LEU A 66 7.43 0.98 -4.24
N LEU A 67 7.08 0.08 -5.17
CA LEU A 67 6.77 0.40 -6.56
C LEU A 67 5.35 0.94 -6.69
N ASP A 68 4.40 0.25 -6.07
CA ASP A 68 2.99 0.60 -6.14
C ASP A 68 2.34 0.39 -4.77
N ALA A 69 1.36 1.21 -4.44
CA ALA A 69 0.56 1.14 -3.23
C ALA A 69 -0.90 1.46 -3.52
N GLY A 70 -1.80 0.90 -2.73
CA GLY A 70 -3.21 1.28 -2.76
C GLY A 70 -3.46 2.60 -2.04
N THR A 71 -4.44 3.38 -2.49
CA THR A 71 -4.78 4.69 -1.94
C THR A 71 -5.70 4.63 -0.72
N GLY A 72 -6.11 3.44 -0.27
CA GLY A 72 -6.99 3.28 0.88
C GLY A 72 -6.47 3.94 2.17
N PHE A 73 -5.14 4.08 2.31
CA PHE A 73 -4.51 4.89 3.35
C PHE A 73 -3.17 5.44 2.82
N MET A 74 -3.23 6.62 2.20
CA MET A 74 -2.07 7.26 1.58
C MET A 74 -1.99 8.73 2.01
N MET A 75 -0.82 9.14 2.49
CA MET A 75 -0.51 10.53 2.82
C MET A 75 0.35 11.13 1.72
N ILE A 76 -0.17 12.19 1.10
CA ILE A 76 0.48 12.91 0.01
C ILE A 76 0.74 14.34 0.45
N LYS A 77 1.97 14.80 0.36
CA LYS A 77 2.28 16.21 0.65
C LYS A 77 1.68 17.10 -0.45
N LYS A 78 1.18 18.27 -0.08
CA LYS A 78 0.60 19.24 -1.01
C LYS A 78 1.53 19.57 -2.20
N ASN A 79 2.82 19.73 -1.95
CA ASN A 79 3.79 20.03 -3.00
C ASN A 79 3.93 18.89 -4.03
N VAL A 80 3.73 17.63 -3.64
CA VAL A 80 3.69 16.48 -4.57
C VAL A 80 2.57 16.67 -5.61
N ILE A 81 1.37 16.99 -5.15
CA ILE A 81 0.22 17.23 -6.03
C ILE A 81 0.49 18.42 -6.95
N GLN A 82 1.06 19.51 -6.42
CA GLN A 82 1.39 20.69 -7.21
C GLN A 82 2.42 20.37 -8.30
N GLU A 83 3.47 19.65 -7.95
CA GLU A 83 4.50 19.23 -8.88
C GLU A 83 3.94 18.31 -9.97
N MET A 84 3.03 17.40 -9.61
CA MET A 84 2.36 16.55 -10.58
C MET A 84 1.45 17.33 -11.54
N PHE A 85 0.76 18.37 -11.09
CA PHE A 85 0.00 19.27 -11.97
C PHE A 85 0.91 19.94 -13.01
N ASP A 86 2.09 20.38 -12.58
CA ASP A 86 3.05 21.06 -13.45
C ASP A 86 3.71 20.09 -14.46
N LYS A 87 3.92 18.84 -14.05
CA LYS A 87 4.62 17.82 -14.88
C LYS A 87 3.69 17.02 -15.79
N PHE A 88 2.40 16.94 -15.45
CA PHE A 88 1.38 16.19 -16.21
C PHE A 88 0.20 17.10 -16.61
N PRO A 89 0.45 18.21 -17.35
CA PRO A 89 -0.61 19.14 -17.74
C PRO A 89 -1.68 18.49 -18.64
N GLU A 90 -1.36 17.40 -19.33
CA GLU A 90 -2.29 16.62 -20.15
C GLU A 90 -3.37 15.90 -19.33
N THR A 91 -3.16 15.75 -18.02
CA THR A 91 -4.17 15.18 -17.12
C THR A 91 -5.24 16.18 -16.70
N LYS A 92 -5.07 17.47 -17.05
CA LYS A 92 -6.09 18.49 -16.79
C LYS A 92 -7.33 18.22 -17.64
N TYR A 93 -8.50 18.28 -17.02
CA TYR A 93 -9.77 18.06 -17.69
C TYR A 93 -10.79 19.16 -17.41
N ASN A 94 -11.77 19.28 -18.29
CA ASN A 94 -12.92 20.16 -18.09
C ASN A 94 -14.01 19.42 -17.31
N ASN A 95 -14.54 20.08 -16.29
CA ASN A 95 -15.61 19.52 -15.49
C ASN A 95 -16.99 19.91 -16.05
N ASP A 96 -17.86 18.93 -16.21
CA ASP A 96 -19.25 19.08 -16.67
C ASP A 96 -20.28 19.03 -15.49
N LEU A 97 -19.82 18.95 -14.25
CA LEU A 97 -20.65 18.78 -13.05
C LEU A 97 -21.10 20.09 -12.39
N ASN A 98 -21.09 21.22 -13.08
CA ASN A 98 -21.48 22.53 -12.54
C ASN A 98 -20.85 22.88 -11.17
N ILE A 99 -19.55 22.55 -11.00
CA ILE A 99 -18.77 22.85 -9.80
C ILE A 99 -18.30 24.30 -9.83
N ASP A 100 -18.16 24.93 -8.66
CA ASP A 100 -17.65 26.29 -8.52
C ASP A 100 -16.30 26.45 -9.27
N MET A 101 -16.21 27.48 -10.10
CA MET A 101 -15.04 27.79 -10.95
C MET A 101 -13.73 27.93 -10.16
N LYS A 102 -13.79 28.22 -8.86
CA LYS A 102 -12.58 28.27 -8.00
C LYS A 102 -11.84 26.92 -7.90
N PHE A 103 -12.51 25.80 -8.21
CA PHE A 103 -11.91 24.47 -8.22
C PHE A 103 -11.32 24.06 -9.58
N GLU A 104 -11.62 24.79 -10.64
CA GLU A 104 -11.09 24.51 -11.98
C GLU A 104 -9.57 24.38 -12.04
N PRO A 105 -8.76 25.17 -11.28
CA PRO A 105 -7.30 25.00 -11.25
C PRO A 105 -6.80 23.66 -10.69
N PHE A 106 -7.68 22.87 -10.05
CA PHE A 106 -7.34 21.60 -9.41
C PHE A 106 -7.92 20.38 -10.16
N MET A 107 -8.53 20.56 -11.33
CA MET A 107 -9.17 19.50 -12.11
C MET A 107 -8.14 18.73 -12.94
N TYR A 108 -7.45 17.80 -12.28
CA TYR A 108 -6.46 16.91 -12.90
C TYR A 108 -6.77 15.45 -12.58
N ALA A 109 -6.78 14.60 -13.60
CA ALA A 109 -6.99 13.16 -13.49
C ALA A 109 -5.68 12.43 -13.14
N LEU A 110 -5.10 12.74 -11.98
CA LEU A 110 -3.87 12.09 -11.52
C LEU A 110 -4.08 10.61 -11.15
N PHE A 111 -5.33 10.24 -10.84
CA PHE A 111 -5.77 8.91 -10.45
C PHE A 111 -6.70 8.32 -11.53
N ASP A 112 -6.23 8.22 -12.74
CA ASP A 112 -6.93 7.55 -13.83
C ASP A 112 -6.36 6.14 -14.08
N CYS A 113 -7.08 5.32 -14.83
CA CYS A 113 -6.58 4.01 -15.25
C CYS A 113 -5.96 4.13 -16.64
N ILE A 114 -4.74 3.64 -16.81
CA ILE A 114 -4.02 3.70 -18.08
C ILE A 114 -3.47 2.34 -18.51
N ILE A 115 -3.18 2.19 -19.79
CA ILE A 115 -2.27 1.14 -20.27
C ILE A 115 -0.87 1.72 -20.22
N ASP A 116 -0.05 1.19 -19.31
CA ASP A 116 1.35 1.60 -19.19
C ASP A 116 2.09 1.39 -20.51
N PRO A 117 2.71 2.43 -21.07
CA PRO A 117 3.32 2.35 -22.40
C PRO A 117 4.50 1.37 -22.47
N GLU A 118 5.24 1.19 -21.37
CA GLU A 118 6.41 0.33 -21.30
C GLU A 118 6.05 -1.13 -21.04
N SER A 119 5.37 -1.40 -19.94
CA SER A 119 5.04 -2.77 -19.52
C SER A 119 3.80 -3.36 -20.20
N ARG A 120 3.01 -2.51 -20.89
CA ARG A 120 1.70 -2.85 -21.49
C ARG A 120 0.66 -3.38 -20.51
N ARG A 121 0.90 -3.19 -19.21
CA ARG A 121 -0.06 -3.53 -18.16
C ARG A 121 -1.17 -2.48 -18.07
N TYR A 122 -2.38 -2.94 -17.81
CA TYR A 122 -3.46 -2.04 -17.38
C TYR A 122 -3.24 -1.70 -15.90
N LEU A 123 -2.92 -0.44 -15.63
CA LEU A 123 -2.72 0.06 -14.27
C LEU A 123 -4.04 0.59 -13.70
N SER A 124 -4.30 0.24 -12.45
CA SER A 124 -5.36 0.89 -11.67
C SER A 124 -5.01 2.35 -11.37
N GLU A 125 -5.98 3.09 -10.90
CA GLU A 125 -5.83 4.49 -10.49
C GLU A 125 -4.71 4.70 -9.48
N ASP A 126 -4.61 3.81 -8.50
CA ASP A 126 -3.58 3.82 -7.45
C ASP A 126 -2.18 3.68 -8.05
N TYR A 127 -2.02 2.69 -8.93
CA TYR A 127 -0.73 2.38 -9.54
C TYR A 127 -0.32 3.45 -10.56
N THR A 128 -1.29 4.00 -11.29
CA THR A 128 -1.03 5.12 -12.22
C THR A 128 -0.48 6.33 -11.48
N PHE A 129 -1.08 6.70 -10.35
CA PHE A 129 -0.56 7.78 -9.51
C PHE A 129 0.87 7.49 -9.04
N CYS A 130 1.13 6.28 -8.53
CA CYS A 130 2.45 5.88 -8.07
C CYS A 130 3.51 5.98 -9.19
N ARG A 131 3.18 5.47 -10.38
CA ARG A 131 4.09 5.50 -11.53
C ARG A 131 4.39 6.91 -12.02
N ARG A 132 3.37 7.77 -12.12
CA ARG A 132 3.58 9.19 -12.45
C ARG A 132 4.50 9.89 -11.47
N TRP A 133 4.29 9.66 -10.17
CA TRP A 133 5.15 10.25 -9.15
C TRP A 133 6.60 9.77 -9.28
N GLN A 134 6.82 8.49 -9.51
CA GLN A 134 8.16 7.92 -9.71
C GLN A 134 8.81 8.40 -11.00
N GLN A 135 8.05 8.59 -12.08
CA GLN A 135 8.55 9.09 -13.36
C GLN A 135 9.21 10.47 -13.25
N ILE A 136 8.79 11.27 -12.28
CA ILE A 136 9.39 12.60 -12.00
C ILE A 136 10.37 12.58 -10.82
N GLY A 137 10.83 11.39 -10.40
CA GLY A 137 11.86 11.21 -9.37
C GLY A 137 11.33 11.08 -7.94
N GLY A 138 10.03 10.89 -7.78
CA GLY A 138 9.43 10.71 -6.46
C GLY A 138 9.47 9.27 -5.94
N ASP A 139 9.37 9.12 -4.64
CA ASP A 139 9.35 7.83 -3.95
C ASP A 139 8.02 7.56 -3.25
N ILE A 140 7.66 6.28 -3.19
CA ILE A 140 6.53 5.76 -2.42
C ILE A 140 7.08 4.92 -1.26
N TRP A 141 6.65 5.21 -0.05
CA TRP A 141 7.13 4.58 1.17
C TRP A 141 5.99 3.95 1.96
N LEU A 142 6.17 2.73 2.43
CA LEU A 142 5.31 2.06 3.39
C LEU A 142 5.82 2.33 4.81
N ASP A 143 4.94 2.80 5.69
CA ASP A 143 5.18 2.76 7.13
C ASP A 143 4.62 1.45 7.71
N PRO A 144 5.47 0.47 8.06
CA PRO A 144 5.01 -0.83 8.57
C PRO A 144 4.44 -0.75 9.99
N ARG A 145 4.59 0.40 10.68
CA ARG A 145 4.03 0.63 12.02
C ARG A 145 2.54 0.94 11.98
N VAL A 146 2.03 1.33 10.81
CA VAL A 146 0.60 1.60 10.61
C VAL A 146 -0.14 0.27 10.47
N ALA A 147 -0.86 -0.12 11.51
CA ALA A 147 -1.71 -1.31 11.51
C ALA A 147 -3.14 -0.93 11.12
N LEU A 148 -3.62 -1.47 10.02
CA LEU A 148 -4.94 -1.19 9.47
C LEU A 148 -5.76 -2.47 9.36
N ASN A 149 -7.07 -2.33 9.59
CA ASN A 149 -8.05 -3.39 9.37
C ASN A 149 -8.86 -3.10 8.09
N HIS A 150 -9.32 -4.14 7.43
CA HIS A 150 -10.22 -4.02 6.32
C HIS A 150 -11.57 -4.63 6.69
N VAL A 151 -12.59 -3.78 6.83
CA VAL A 151 -13.92 -4.19 7.28
C VAL A 151 -14.80 -4.57 6.08
N GLY A 152 -15.54 -5.67 6.21
CA GLY A 152 -16.52 -6.17 5.25
C GLY A 152 -17.57 -6.98 6.04
N HIS A 153 -18.06 -8.10 5.47
CA HIS A 153 -18.85 -9.09 6.24
C HIS A 153 -18.03 -9.75 7.36
N TYR A 154 -16.70 -9.64 7.25
CA TYR A 154 -15.70 -10.06 8.22
C TYR A 154 -14.71 -8.92 8.42
N THR A 155 -14.15 -8.76 9.62
CA THR A 155 -13.07 -7.80 9.88
C THR A 155 -11.74 -8.48 9.62
N PHE A 156 -11.11 -8.14 8.50
CA PHE A 156 -9.76 -8.60 8.16
C PHE A 156 -8.76 -7.75 8.92
N ARG A 157 -8.16 -8.32 9.98
CA ARG A 157 -7.19 -7.61 10.80
C ARG A 157 -5.83 -7.61 10.13
N GLY A 158 -5.24 -6.44 10.00
CA GLY A 158 -3.96 -6.24 9.34
C GLY A 158 -2.89 -5.72 10.30
N ASN A 159 -1.71 -6.32 10.23
CA ASN A 159 -0.50 -5.82 10.84
C ASN A 159 0.69 -6.22 9.96
N VAL A 160 1.02 -5.34 9.01
CA VAL A 160 2.09 -5.60 8.05
C VAL A 160 3.45 -5.75 8.74
N ARG A 161 3.66 -5.06 9.86
CA ARG A 161 4.89 -5.20 10.65
C ARG A 161 5.06 -6.64 11.14
N LYS A 162 4.02 -7.23 11.76
CA LYS A 162 4.06 -8.63 12.19
C LYS A 162 4.38 -9.60 11.06
N MET A 163 3.79 -9.37 9.89
CA MET A 163 4.08 -10.17 8.70
C MET A 163 5.57 -10.10 8.30
N LEU A 164 6.20 -8.93 8.43
CA LEU A 164 7.59 -8.70 8.01
C LEU A 164 8.62 -9.14 9.06
N THR A 165 8.33 -9.00 10.35
CA THR A 165 9.28 -9.25 11.44
C THR A 165 9.10 -10.60 12.12
N GLY A 166 7.94 -11.24 11.96
CA GLY A 166 7.56 -12.42 12.74
C GLY A 166 7.35 -12.13 14.24
N GLU A 167 7.34 -10.87 14.66
CA GLU A 167 7.17 -10.50 16.06
C GLU A 167 5.73 -10.63 16.55
N SER A 168 5.53 -11.33 17.66
CA SER A 168 4.28 -11.30 18.42
C SER A 168 4.21 -10.01 19.23
N THR A 169 3.32 -9.08 18.85
CA THR A 169 2.99 -7.96 19.75
C THR A 169 1.76 -8.34 20.55
N SER A 170 1.86 -8.31 21.87
CA SER A 170 0.72 -8.41 22.78
C SER A 170 -0.18 -7.17 22.62
N SER A 171 -1.09 -7.20 21.66
CA SER A 171 -2.19 -6.24 21.63
C SER A 171 -3.35 -6.87 22.38
N THR A 172 -3.67 -6.34 23.53
CA THR A 172 -4.88 -6.68 24.27
C THR A 172 -6.11 -6.42 23.36
N TYR A 173 -6.70 -7.49 22.89
CA TYR A 173 -8.00 -7.44 22.22
C TYR A 173 -9.05 -6.99 23.24
N VAL A 174 -9.60 -5.81 23.05
CA VAL A 174 -10.80 -5.36 23.76
C VAL A 174 -11.98 -5.73 22.85
N SER A 175 -12.76 -6.71 23.30
CA SER A 175 -14.02 -7.10 22.67
C SER A 175 -14.93 -5.89 22.50
N PRO A 176 -15.71 -5.77 21.39
CA PRO A 176 -16.70 -4.71 21.20
C PRO A 176 -17.70 -4.59 22.35
N ASP A 177 -17.97 -5.69 23.05
CA ASP A 177 -18.90 -5.76 24.20
C ASP A 177 -18.32 -5.18 25.51
N GLN A 178 -17.05 -4.77 25.52
CA GLN A 178 -16.38 -4.20 26.70
C GLN A 178 -16.08 -2.70 26.55
N ARG A 179 -16.72 -2.00 25.63
CA ARG A 179 -16.64 -0.53 25.59
C ARG A 179 -17.70 0.08 26.51
N PRO A 180 -17.32 1.03 27.36
CA PRO A 180 -18.24 1.74 28.23
C PRO A 180 -19.24 2.58 27.42
#